data_e0de12cd1fdb1b59734d1b98314ee6b9
#
_entry.id   e0de12cd1fdb1b59734d1b98314ee6b9
#
_cell.length_a   1.000
_cell.length_b   1.000
_cell.length_c   1.000
_cell.angle_alpha   90.00
_cell.angle_beta   90.00
_cell.angle_gamma   90.00
#
_symmetry.space_group_name_H-M   'P 1'
#
loop_
_entity.id
_entity.type
_entity.pdbx_description
1 polymer ?
#
loop_
_entity_poly.entity_id
_entity_poly.type
_entity_poly.pdbx_seq_one_letter_code
_entity_poly.pdbx_strand_id
1 'polypeptide(L)'
;MPAIVLIGAQWGDEGKGKATDLLGDRVDYVVKFNGGNNAGHTVVVGDQKYALHLLPSGILSPGVVPVIANGVVVDIEVLFSELEALSARGVDVSKLLISANAHVITAYHRTLDRVTERFLGKRQIGTTGRGIGPAYADKINRVGIRMQDLFDENILRQKVEGALDQKNHLLLKVYNRRAIAVDEVVDDLLSYVERLRPMVADTSLELNRALDAGKTVLFEGGQATMLDVDHGTYPFVTSSNATSGGAATGSGVAPNRFDRVIAVVKAYTTRVGSGPFPTELFDESGEFLRSAGFEFGTTTGRPRRTGWYDAPIARYASRINGVTDFVLTKLDVLTGLERIPVAVAYDVDGTRFDEVPVNQSDFHHAKPIYEEFPGWSEDITGAREFSELPQAAQDYALALERMSGSRISAIGVGPGRDAIVVRHDLIG
;
A
#
# COMPACT_ATOMS: atom_id res chain seq x y z
N MET A 1 12.02 9.56 20.23
CA MET A 1 12.26 9.51 18.77
C MET A 1 11.12 8.76 18.14
N PRO A 2 10.55 9.26 17.04
CA PRO A 2 9.23 8.88 16.63
C PRO A 2 9.17 7.51 15.93
N ALA A 3 8.10 6.77 16.25
CA ALA A 3 7.58 5.71 15.42
C ALA A 3 6.48 6.30 14.54
N ILE A 4 6.68 6.27 13.23
CA ILE A 4 5.84 6.93 12.23
C ILE A 4 5.18 5.88 11.37
N VAL A 5 3.86 5.92 11.25
CA VAL A 5 3.12 5.05 10.33
C VAL A 5 2.75 5.85 9.08
N LEU A 6 3.10 5.34 7.90
CA LEU A 6 2.77 5.91 6.60
C LEU A 6 1.79 4.99 5.86
N ILE A 7 0.60 5.50 5.56
CA ILE A 7 -0.47 4.76 4.88
C ILE A 7 -1.03 5.54 3.69
N GLY A 8 -1.77 4.84 2.82
CA GLY A 8 -2.64 5.47 1.83
C GLY A 8 -4.05 5.70 2.40
N ALA A 9 -4.65 6.84 2.11
CA ALA A 9 -5.99 7.16 2.61
C ALA A 9 -7.12 6.80 1.64
N GLN A 10 -6.83 6.59 0.37
CA GLN A 10 -7.82 6.35 -0.70
C GLN A 10 -7.83 4.86 -1.12
N TRP A 11 -7.66 4.56 -2.40
CA TRP A 11 -7.63 3.18 -2.96
C TRP A 11 -6.27 2.74 -3.50
N GLY A 12 -5.17 3.25 -2.96
CA GLY A 12 -3.83 2.98 -3.45
C GLY A 12 -3.38 3.98 -4.51
N ASP A 13 -2.11 3.86 -4.89
CA ASP A 13 -1.48 4.72 -5.90
C ASP A 13 -1.49 6.22 -5.56
N GLU A 14 -1.65 6.58 -4.27
CA GLU A 14 -1.66 7.97 -3.80
C GLU A 14 -0.28 8.65 -3.92
N GLY A 15 0.77 7.90 -4.20
CA GLY A 15 2.14 8.44 -4.25
C GLY A 15 2.89 8.30 -2.92
N LYS A 16 2.62 7.23 -2.15
CA LYS A 16 3.32 6.91 -0.90
C LYS A 16 4.83 6.89 -1.06
N GLY A 17 5.35 6.40 -2.19
CA GLY A 17 6.78 6.41 -2.48
C GLY A 17 7.43 7.80 -2.37
N LYS A 18 6.73 8.85 -2.79
CA LYS A 18 7.22 10.23 -2.65
C LYS A 18 7.28 10.67 -1.17
N ALA A 19 6.27 10.30 -0.39
CA ALA A 19 6.25 10.58 1.05
C ALA A 19 7.34 9.79 1.80
N THR A 20 7.57 8.52 1.43
CA THR A 20 8.66 7.72 2.01
C THR A 20 10.02 8.29 1.64
N ASP A 21 10.20 8.73 0.41
CA ASP A 21 11.45 9.35 -0.06
C ASP A 21 11.74 10.68 0.68
N LEU A 22 10.70 11.48 0.95
CA LEU A 22 10.82 12.70 1.77
C LEU A 22 11.32 12.42 3.20
N LEU A 23 10.93 11.27 3.75
CA LEU A 23 11.28 10.87 5.11
C LEU A 23 12.56 10.01 5.14
N GLY A 24 12.92 9.36 4.03
CA GLY A 24 13.89 8.26 3.96
C GLY A 24 15.28 8.59 4.51
N ASP A 25 15.78 9.81 4.29
CA ASP A 25 17.11 10.22 4.78
C ASP A 25 17.11 10.63 6.28
N ARG A 26 15.95 10.62 6.91
CA ARG A 26 15.73 11.08 8.31
C ARG A 26 15.29 9.96 9.25
N VAL A 27 15.26 8.72 8.79
CA VAL A 27 14.84 7.55 9.56
C VAL A 27 15.94 6.49 9.61
N ASP A 28 15.98 5.72 10.70
CA ASP A 28 16.96 4.64 10.86
C ASP A 28 16.43 3.30 10.30
N TYR A 29 15.11 3.08 10.34
CA TYR A 29 14.46 1.85 9.89
C TYR A 29 13.27 2.17 8.99
N VAL A 30 13.07 1.38 7.93
CA VAL A 30 11.83 1.38 7.14
C VAL A 30 11.25 -0.03 7.12
N VAL A 31 10.03 -0.17 7.63
CA VAL A 31 9.37 -1.43 7.93
C VAL A 31 8.15 -1.62 7.05
N LYS A 32 8.18 -2.61 6.15
CA LYS A 32 6.96 -3.06 5.46
C LYS A 32 6.19 -3.98 6.39
N PHE A 33 4.97 -3.61 6.74
CA PHE A 33 4.21 -4.32 7.78
C PHE A 33 3.04 -5.16 7.25
N ASN A 34 2.61 -4.99 5.99
CA ASN A 34 1.47 -5.72 5.42
C ASN A 34 1.62 -6.00 3.92
N GLY A 35 0.72 -6.80 3.38
CA GLY A 35 0.69 -7.14 1.96
C GLY A 35 1.77 -8.15 1.59
N GLY A 36 2.26 -8.05 0.38
CA GLY A 36 3.32 -8.88 -0.20
C GLY A 36 3.83 -8.23 -1.48
N ASN A 37 4.06 -9.02 -2.50
CA ASN A 37 4.48 -8.55 -3.83
C ASN A 37 3.30 -8.13 -4.75
N ASN A 38 2.11 -7.90 -4.20
CA ASN A 38 0.91 -7.49 -4.92
C ASN A 38 0.82 -5.98 -5.22
N ALA A 39 1.54 -5.16 -4.48
CA ALA A 39 1.68 -3.73 -4.77
C ALA A 39 3.03 -3.47 -5.41
N GLY A 40 3.06 -2.59 -6.41
CA GLY A 40 4.31 -2.07 -6.97
C GLY A 40 4.37 -0.59 -6.71
N HIS A 41 5.49 -0.10 -6.18
CA HIS A 41 5.73 1.33 -6.09
C HIS A 41 7.05 1.69 -6.77
N THR A 42 7.04 2.83 -7.41
CA THR A 42 8.23 3.36 -8.07
C THR A 42 8.86 4.41 -7.16
N VAL A 43 10.13 4.22 -6.86
CA VAL A 43 10.97 5.19 -6.15
C VAL A 43 11.98 5.75 -7.15
N VAL A 44 12.20 7.05 -7.09
CA VAL A 44 13.17 7.74 -7.95
C VAL A 44 14.31 8.25 -7.07
N VAL A 45 15.53 7.74 -7.31
CA VAL A 45 16.74 8.17 -6.61
C VAL A 45 17.70 8.77 -7.63
N GLY A 46 17.91 10.09 -7.56
CA GLY A 46 18.59 10.83 -8.63
C GLY A 46 17.84 10.66 -9.95
N ASP A 47 18.52 10.28 -11.01
CA ASP A 47 17.94 10.03 -12.34
C ASP A 47 17.46 8.59 -12.55
N GLN A 48 17.57 7.74 -11.53
CA GLN A 48 17.24 6.33 -11.63
C GLN A 48 15.87 6.01 -11.04
N LYS A 49 15.08 5.21 -11.79
CA LYS A 49 13.80 4.67 -11.34
C LYS A 49 13.95 3.23 -10.85
N TYR A 50 13.40 2.95 -9.68
CA TYR A 50 13.35 1.62 -9.07
C TYR A 50 11.91 1.21 -8.88
N ALA A 51 11.51 0.07 -9.43
CA ALA A 51 10.20 -0.52 -9.21
C ALA A 51 10.34 -1.61 -8.14
N LEU A 52 9.81 -1.37 -6.96
CA LEU A 52 9.81 -2.30 -5.84
C LEU A 52 8.43 -2.91 -5.68
N HIS A 53 8.35 -4.22 -5.39
CA HIS A 53 7.09 -4.92 -5.14
C HIS A 53 7.03 -5.48 -3.73
N LEU A 54 8.08 -6.17 -3.31
CA LEU A 54 8.15 -6.81 -1.99
C LEU A 54 9.03 -6.04 -1.01
N LEU A 55 10.15 -5.50 -1.48
CA LEU A 55 11.10 -4.80 -0.64
C LEU A 55 10.56 -3.46 -0.14
N PRO A 56 10.82 -3.07 1.13
CA PRO A 56 10.51 -1.73 1.61
C PRO A 56 11.37 -0.68 0.90
N SER A 57 10.81 0.53 0.70
CA SER A 57 11.49 1.60 -0.05
C SER A 57 12.81 2.05 0.58
N GLY A 58 12.94 1.95 1.90
CA GLY A 58 14.16 2.28 2.63
C GLY A 58 15.43 1.50 2.23
N ILE A 59 15.28 0.40 1.46
CA ILE A 59 16.44 -0.35 0.93
C ILE A 59 17.30 0.48 -0.02
N LEU A 60 16.75 1.56 -0.58
CA LEU A 60 17.45 2.47 -1.48
C LEU A 60 18.20 3.58 -0.76
N SER A 61 17.98 3.76 0.56
CA SER A 61 18.57 4.84 1.36
C SER A 61 19.80 4.34 2.12
N PRO A 62 20.99 4.89 1.86
CA PRO A 62 22.20 4.49 2.57
C PRO A 62 22.04 4.71 4.10
N GLY A 63 22.40 3.73 4.89
CA GLY A 63 22.34 3.81 6.36
C GLY A 63 21.03 3.34 6.97
N VAL A 64 19.95 3.26 6.23
CA VAL A 64 18.64 2.75 6.68
C VAL A 64 18.65 1.23 6.74
N VAL A 65 17.99 0.66 7.76
CA VAL A 65 17.74 -0.78 7.88
C VAL A 65 16.37 -1.11 7.31
N PRO A 66 16.27 -1.78 6.16
CA PRO A 66 14.98 -2.21 5.60
C PRO A 66 14.49 -3.47 6.33
N VAL A 67 13.20 -3.52 6.67
CA VAL A 67 12.61 -4.64 7.41
C VAL A 67 11.33 -5.13 6.72
N ILE A 68 11.25 -6.42 6.46
CA ILE A 68 10.02 -7.13 6.12
C ILE A 68 9.47 -7.76 7.40
N ALA A 69 8.39 -7.20 7.92
CA ALA A 69 7.82 -7.61 9.21
C ALA A 69 6.86 -8.80 9.09
N ASN A 70 6.39 -9.31 10.23
CA ASN A 70 5.56 -10.54 10.32
C ASN A 70 4.19 -10.43 9.66
N GLY A 71 3.70 -9.23 9.40
CA GLY A 71 2.42 -9.02 8.70
C GLY A 71 2.51 -9.25 7.19
N VAL A 72 3.71 -9.28 6.61
CA VAL A 72 3.93 -9.50 5.17
C VAL A 72 3.86 -10.98 4.83
N VAL A 73 3.33 -11.30 3.64
CA VAL A 73 3.48 -12.63 3.02
C VAL A 73 4.56 -12.55 1.93
N VAL A 74 5.56 -13.41 2.02
CA VAL A 74 6.82 -13.31 1.27
C VAL A 74 6.89 -14.38 0.18
N ASP A 75 6.98 -13.93 -1.07
CA ASP A 75 7.36 -14.78 -2.21
C ASP A 75 8.88 -14.75 -2.32
N ILE A 76 9.53 -15.87 -1.98
CA ILE A 76 11.00 -15.95 -1.86
C ILE A 76 11.68 -15.79 -3.23
N GLU A 77 11.10 -16.32 -4.28
CA GLU A 77 11.60 -16.17 -5.64
C GLU A 77 11.61 -14.69 -6.06
N VAL A 78 10.51 -13.98 -5.80
CA VAL A 78 10.41 -12.53 -6.07
C VAL A 78 11.36 -11.74 -5.18
N LEU A 79 11.51 -12.11 -3.90
CA LEU A 79 12.46 -11.48 -2.99
C LEU A 79 13.88 -11.49 -3.56
N PHE A 80 14.38 -12.66 -3.94
CA PHE A 80 15.74 -12.76 -4.45
C PHE A 80 15.92 -12.14 -5.83
N SER A 81 14.90 -12.20 -6.70
CA SER A 81 14.92 -11.49 -7.98
C SER A 81 15.06 -9.98 -7.80
N GLU A 82 14.33 -9.38 -6.84
CA GLU A 82 14.46 -7.95 -6.54
C GLU A 82 15.81 -7.61 -5.92
N LEU A 83 16.30 -8.42 -4.98
CA LEU A 83 17.63 -8.22 -4.34
C LEU A 83 18.76 -8.27 -5.37
N GLU A 84 18.74 -9.25 -6.28
CA GLU A 84 19.72 -9.39 -7.34
C GLU A 84 19.69 -8.21 -8.31
N ALA A 85 18.49 -7.77 -8.69
CA ALA A 85 18.32 -6.60 -9.56
C ALA A 85 18.85 -5.31 -8.92
N LEU A 86 18.68 -5.13 -7.61
CA LEU A 86 19.19 -3.97 -6.87
C LEU A 86 20.71 -4.05 -6.70
N SER A 87 21.24 -5.22 -6.32
CA SER A 87 22.68 -5.44 -6.18
C SER A 87 23.43 -5.20 -7.49
N ALA A 88 22.87 -5.63 -8.63
CA ALA A 88 23.44 -5.38 -9.96
C ALA A 88 23.51 -3.88 -10.32
N ARG A 89 22.72 -3.05 -9.64
CA ARG A 89 22.71 -1.58 -9.78
C ARG A 89 23.50 -0.87 -8.67
N GLY A 90 24.26 -1.63 -7.85
CA GLY A 90 25.13 -1.10 -6.80
C GLY A 90 24.44 -0.73 -5.50
N VAL A 91 23.18 -1.16 -5.29
CA VAL A 91 22.48 -0.96 -4.02
C VAL A 91 22.95 -1.98 -2.99
N ASP A 92 23.32 -1.53 -1.79
CA ASP A 92 23.64 -2.40 -0.66
C ASP A 92 22.38 -3.01 -0.06
N VAL A 93 22.19 -4.30 -0.25
CA VAL A 93 21.02 -5.06 0.26
C VAL A 93 21.34 -5.87 1.53
N SER A 94 22.56 -5.78 2.04
CA SER A 94 23.08 -6.64 3.13
C SER A 94 22.37 -6.40 4.48
N LYS A 95 21.75 -5.23 4.67
CA LYS A 95 21.07 -4.85 5.93
C LYS A 95 19.62 -5.30 6.01
N LEU A 96 19.07 -5.96 4.96
CA LEU A 96 17.67 -6.40 4.97
C LEU A 96 17.43 -7.40 6.11
N LEU A 97 16.40 -7.12 6.91
CA LEU A 97 15.88 -8.04 7.92
C LEU A 97 14.50 -8.55 7.51
N ILE A 98 14.27 -9.84 7.72
CA ILE A 98 13.01 -10.52 7.43
C ILE A 98 12.53 -11.19 8.71
N SER A 99 11.28 -10.95 9.07
CA SER A 99 10.72 -11.58 10.27
C SER A 99 10.69 -13.10 10.15
N ALA A 100 11.21 -13.78 11.15
CA ALA A 100 11.09 -15.23 11.32
C ALA A 100 9.61 -15.68 11.31
N ASN A 101 8.69 -14.80 11.70
CA ASN A 101 7.25 -15.03 11.75
C ASN A 101 6.49 -14.61 10.48
N ALA A 102 7.14 -14.04 9.47
CA ALA A 102 6.51 -13.76 8.18
C ALA A 102 6.10 -15.06 7.48
N HIS A 103 4.94 -15.04 6.81
CA HIS A 103 4.45 -16.22 6.08
C HIS A 103 5.02 -16.29 4.67
N VAL A 104 5.19 -17.51 4.18
CA VAL A 104 5.76 -17.80 2.86
C VAL A 104 4.65 -18.03 1.84
N ILE A 105 4.76 -17.40 0.69
CA ILE A 105 3.95 -17.72 -0.49
C ILE A 105 4.63 -18.88 -1.22
N THR A 106 3.87 -19.95 -1.43
CA THR A 106 4.34 -21.16 -2.14
C THR A 106 3.71 -21.29 -3.50
N ALA A 107 4.16 -22.25 -4.30
CA ALA A 107 3.61 -22.56 -5.62
C ALA A 107 2.11 -22.85 -5.59
N TYR A 108 1.62 -23.54 -4.54
CA TYR A 108 0.18 -23.83 -4.43
C TYR A 108 -0.68 -22.59 -4.15
N HIS A 109 -0.16 -21.59 -3.44
CA HIS A 109 -0.86 -20.31 -3.24
C HIS A 109 -1.06 -19.58 -4.57
N ARG A 110 0.00 -19.48 -5.39
CA ARG A 110 -0.07 -18.85 -6.73
C ARG A 110 -1.02 -19.62 -7.66
N THR A 111 -1.00 -20.94 -7.58
CA THR A 111 -1.89 -21.80 -8.38
C THR A 111 -3.34 -21.61 -7.97
N LEU A 112 -3.65 -21.66 -6.67
CA LEU A 112 -5.00 -21.47 -6.15
C LEU A 112 -5.57 -20.10 -6.49
N ASP A 113 -4.80 -19.03 -6.33
CA ASP A 113 -5.21 -17.68 -6.67
C ASP A 113 -5.70 -17.59 -8.14
N ARG A 114 -4.90 -18.10 -9.07
CA ARG A 114 -5.22 -18.09 -10.51
C ARG A 114 -6.42 -18.96 -10.87
N VAL A 115 -6.54 -20.15 -10.28
CA VAL A 115 -7.64 -21.06 -10.63
C VAL A 115 -8.96 -20.61 -10.00
N THR A 116 -8.93 -20.03 -8.79
CA THR A 116 -10.10 -19.49 -8.12
C THR A 116 -10.67 -18.30 -8.89
N GLU A 117 -9.81 -17.35 -9.30
CA GLU A 117 -10.24 -16.22 -10.13
C GLU A 117 -10.92 -16.69 -11.42
N ARG A 118 -10.34 -17.66 -12.13
CA ARG A 118 -10.97 -18.24 -13.33
C ARG A 118 -12.29 -18.91 -13.03
N PHE A 119 -12.40 -19.61 -11.92
CA PHE A 119 -13.63 -20.32 -11.51
C PHE A 119 -14.76 -19.33 -11.17
N LEU A 120 -14.44 -18.19 -10.57
CA LEU A 120 -15.41 -17.15 -10.25
C LEU A 120 -16.01 -16.47 -11.51
N GLY A 121 -15.32 -16.49 -12.64
CA GLY A 121 -15.82 -15.96 -13.92
C GLY A 121 -16.24 -14.49 -13.80
N LYS A 122 -17.53 -14.19 -13.97
CA LYS A 122 -18.05 -12.81 -13.86
C LYS A 122 -17.99 -12.22 -12.43
N ARG A 123 -17.78 -13.05 -11.43
CA ARG A 123 -17.65 -12.64 -10.01
C ARG A 123 -16.19 -12.49 -9.55
N GLN A 124 -15.28 -12.37 -10.50
CA GLN A 124 -13.86 -12.14 -10.20
C GLN A 124 -13.67 -10.89 -9.32
N ILE A 125 -12.76 -10.99 -8.35
CA ILE A 125 -12.34 -9.88 -7.50
C ILE A 125 -11.34 -8.99 -8.26
N GLY A 126 -10.60 -9.59 -9.19
CA GLY A 126 -9.51 -8.93 -9.92
C GLY A 126 -8.18 -8.99 -9.17
N THR A 127 -7.87 -10.15 -8.58
CA THR A 127 -6.61 -10.35 -7.86
C THR A 127 -5.39 -10.23 -8.78
N THR A 128 -4.22 -10.06 -8.19
CA THR A 128 -2.96 -10.01 -8.94
C THR A 128 -2.47 -11.38 -9.40
N GLY A 129 -3.11 -12.48 -8.96
CA GLY A 129 -2.70 -13.85 -9.26
C GLY A 129 -1.37 -14.27 -8.62
N ARG A 130 -0.91 -13.55 -7.61
CA ARG A 130 0.39 -13.74 -6.93
C ARG A 130 0.31 -14.57 -5.64
N GLY A 131 -0.86 -15.11 -5.32
CA GLY A 131 -1.05 -15.99 -4.16
C GLY A 131 -1.22 -15.28 -2.82
N ILE A 132 -1.42 -13.96 -2.81
CA ILE A 132 -1.54 -13.16 -1.59
C ILE A 132 -2.73 -13.60 -0.75
N GLY A 133 -3.94 -13.62 -1.34
CA GLY A 133 -5.17 -14.03 -0.65
C GLY A 133 -5.08 -15.44 -0.07
N PRO A 134 -4.72 -16.46 -0.85
CA PRO A 134 -4.52 -17.82 -0.34
C PRO A 134 -3.49 -17.93 0.79
N ALA A 135 -2.38 -17.16 0.74
CA ALA A 135 -1.37 -17.17 1.82
C ALA A 135 -1.91 -16.55 3.12
N TYR A 136 -2.67 -15.45 3.04
CA TYR A 136 -3.36 -14.89 4.22
C TYR A 136 -4.45 -15.82 4.75
N ALA A 137 -5.21 -16.50 3.87
CA ALA A 137 -6.18 -17.51 4.28
C ALA A 137 -5.52 -18.64 5.08
N ASP A 138 -4.37 -19.14 4.63
CA ASP A 138 -3.61 -20.16 5.34
C ASP A 138 -3.07 -19.65 6.69
N LYS A 139 -2.61 -18.41 6.74
CA LYS A 139 -2.19 -17.76 8.00
C LYS A 139 -3.31 -17.78 9.03
N ILE A 140 -4.50 -17.34 8.64
CA ILE A 140 -5.67 -17.26 9.55
C ILE A 140 -6.20 -18.65 9.89
N ASN A 141 -6.17 -19.58 8.92
CA ASN A 141 -6.54 -20.98 9.12
C ASN A 141 -5.49 -21.79 9.90
N ARG A 142 -4.33 -21.21 10.20
CA ARG A 142 -3.23 -21.79 10.99
C ARG A 142 -2.55 -22.99 10.35
N VAL A 143 -2.54 -23.03 9.01
CA VAL A 143 -1.85 -24.04 8.19
C VAL A 143 -0.71 -23.44 7.37
N GLY A 144 -0.44 -22.13 7.56
CA GLY A 144 0.60 -21.41 6.84
C GLY A 144 2.02 -21.80 7.28
N ILE A 145 2.95 -21.64 6.33
CA ILE A 145 4.38 -21.84 6.53
C ILE A 145 5.01 -20.49 6.86
N ARG A 146 5.84 -20.43 7.90
CA ARG A 146 6.60 -19.24 8.30
C ARG A 146 8.05 -19.35 7.86
N MET A 147 8.76 -18.22 7.77
CA MET A 147 10.18 -18.19 7.44
C MET A 147 11.03 -19.07 8.35
N GLN A 148 10.75 -19.10 9.65
CA GLN A 148 11.48 -19.94 10.61
C GLN A 148 11.32 -21.45 10.34
N ASP A 149 10.22 -21.88 9.75
CA ASP A 149 9.94 -23.30 9.48
C ASP A 149 10.89 -23.88 8.41
N LEU A 150 11.46 -23.02 7.57
CA LEU A 150 12.40 -23.41 6.52
C LEU A 150 13.74 -23.92 7.08
N PHE A 151 14.07 -23.56 8.32
CA PHE A 151 15.34 -23.96 8.95
C PHE A 151 15.29 -25.33 9.64
N ASP A 152 14.12 -26.00 9.60
CA ASP A 152 13.94 -27.39 10.04
C ASP A 152 13.18 -28.16 8.96
N GLU A 153 13.90 -28.98 8.20
CA GLU A 153 13.32 -29.75 7.05
C GLU A 153 12.16 -30.64 7.49
N ASN A 154 12.24 -31.27 8.67
CA ASN A 154 11.18 -32.17 9.14
C ASN A 154 9.90 -31.39 9.44
N ILE A 155 10.00 -30.24 10.08
CA ILE A 155 8.87 -29.33 10.35
C ILE A 155 8.30 -28.80 9.05
N LEU A 156 9.16 -28.34 8.13
CA LEU A 156 8.74 -27.84 6.82
C LEU A 156 7.95 -28.90 6.06
N ARG A 157 8.48 -30.11 5.94
CA ARG A 157 7.85 -31.23 5.24
C ARG A 157 6.50 -31.56 5.84
N GLN A 158 6.40 -31.71 7.15
CA GLN A 158 5.15 -31.99 7.86
C GLN A 158 4.07 -30.91 7.58
N LYS A 159 4.46 -29.65 7.59
CA LYS A 159 3.54 -28.53 7.30
C LYS A 159 3.10 -28.50 5.84
N VAL A 160 4.01 -28.75 4.90
CA VAL A 160 3.69 -28.81 3.47
C VAL A 160 2.73 -29.98 3.19
N GLU A 161 2.97 -31.16 3.76
CA GLU A 161 2.08 -32.33 3.66
C GLU A 161 0.67 -31.96 4.14
N GLY A 162 0.53 -31.47 5.38
CA GLY A 162 -0.77 -31.08 5.93
C GLY A 162 -1.50 -30.00 5.13
N ALA A 163 -0.76 -29.02 4.58
CA ALA A 163 -1.34 -28.01 3.70
C ALA A 163 -1.80 -28.59 2.37
N LEU A 164 -1.00 -29.45 1.74
CA LEU A 164 -1.29 -30.02 0.43
C LEU A 164 -2.43 -31.05 0.44
N ASP A 165 -2.67 -31.74 1.55
CA ASP A 165 -3.79 -32.66 1.68
C ASP A 165 -5.12 -31.99 1.29
N GLN A 166 -5.42 -30.84 1.88
CA GLN A 166 -6.64 -30.10 1.57
C GLN A 166 -6.58 -29.46 0.17
N LYS A 167 -5.47 -28.86 -0.17
CA LYS A 167 -5.31 -28.09 -1.42
C LYS A 167 -5.33 -28.99 -2.65
N ASN A 168 -4.71 -30.16 -2.59
CA ASN A 168 -4.75 -31.14 -3.67
C ASN A 168 -6.17 -31.69 -3.89
N HIS A 169 -6.96 -31.85 -2.82
CA HIS A 169 -8.38 -32.18 -2.96
C HIS A 169 -9.14 -31.12 -3.76
N LEU A 170 -8.94 -29.84 -3.45
CA LEU A 170 -9.55 -28.74 -4.19
C LEU A 170 -9.06 -28.69 -5.65
N LEU A 171 -7.77 -28.82 -5.88
CA LEU A 171 -7.17 -28.79 -7.22
C LEU A 171 -7.72 -29.93 -8.07
N LEU A 172 -7.74 -31.17 -7.56
CA LEU A 172 -8.19 -32.35 -8.30
C LEU A 172 -9.70 -32.38 -8.49
N LYS A 173 -10.48 -32.18 -7.42
CA LYS A 173 -11.93 -32.48 -7.43
C LYS A 173 -12.79 -31.27 -7.81
N VAL A 174 -12.36 -30.04 -7.48
CA VAL A 174 -13.13 -28.82 -7.78
C VAL A 174 -12.62 -28.15 -9.05
N TYR A 175 -11.31 -27.99 -9.15
CA TYR A 175 -10.73 -27.21 -10.24
C TYR A 175 -10.25 -28.05 -11.43
N ASN A 176 -10.30 -29.38 -11.34
CA ASN A 176 -9.80 -30.31 -12.37
C ASN A 176 -8.36 -29.95 -12.80
N ARG A 177 -7.47 -29.82 -11.81
CA ARG A 177 -6.05 -29.51 -11.98
C ARG A 177 -5.20 -30.63 -11.40
N ARG A 178 -3.94 -30.70 -11.84
CA ARG A 178 -2.95 -31.65 -11.32
C ARG A 178 -2.67 -31.36 -9.83
N ALA A 179 -2.48 -32.42 -9.05
CA ALA A 179 -1.94 -32.31 -7.71
C ALA A 179 -0.49 -31.80 -7.72
N ILE A 180 -0.11 -31.13 -6.66
CA ILE A 180 1.25 -30.64 -6.42
C ILE A 180 1.94 -31.63 -5.49
N ALA A 181 3.17 -32.03 -5.82
CA ALA A 181 3.94 -32.97 -5.00
C ALA A 181 4.57 -32.23 -3.79
N VAL A 182 4.63 -32.93 -2.67
CA VAL A 182 5.26 -32.39 -1.45
C VAL A 182 6.74 -32.07 -1.69
N ASP A 183 7.48 -33.01 -2.30
CA ASP A 183 8.90 -32.83 -2.56
C ASP A 183 9.17 -31.62 -3.46
N GLU A 184 8.35 -31.37 -4.47
CA GLU A 184 8.46 -30.20 -5.34
C GLU A 184 8.44 -28.89 -4.55
N VAL A 185 7.57 -28.79 -3.53
CA VAL A 185 7.45 -27.56 -2.71
C VAL A 185 8.57 -27.49 -1.67
N VAL A 186 8.93 -28.61 -1.04
CA VAL A 186 9.96 -28.67 -0.01
C VAL A 186 11.34 -28.36 -0.61
N ASP A 187 11.69 -29.01 -1.72
CA ASP A 187 13.00 -28.83 -2.38
C ASP A 187 13.16 -27.38 -2.90
N ASP A 188 12.10 -26.81 -3.49
CA ASP A 188 12.09 -25.41 -3.88
C ASP A 188 12.41 -24.48 -2.70
N LEU A 189 11.70 -24.62 -1.60
CA LEU A 189 11.90 -23.79 -0.41
C LEU A 189 13.28 -23.99 0.24
N LEU A 190 13.75 -25.23 0.34
CA LEU A 190 15.06 -25.55 0.91
C LEU A 190 16.20 -24.96 0.09
N SER A 191 16.05 -24.80 -1.21
CA SER A 191 17.07 -24.21 -2.09
C SER A 191 17.47 -22.79 -1.70
N TYR A 192 16.63 -22.07 -0.96
CA TYR A 192 16.87 -20.68 -0.52
C TYR A 192 17.41 -20.54 0.91
N VAL A 193 17.44 -21.62 1.70
CA VAL A 193 17.70 -21.56 3.15
C VAL A 193 19.00 -20.86 3.51
N GLU A 194 20.10 -21.22 2.86
CA GLU A 194 21.42 -20.65 3.19
C GLU A 194 21.51 -19.15 2.83
N ARG A 195 20.77 -18.72 1.80
CA ARG A 195 20.69 -17.30 1.43
C ARG A 195 19.79 -16.50 2.39
N LEU A 196 18.76 -17.13 2.94
CA LEU A 196 17.82 -16.51 3.89
C LEU A 196 18.41 -16.39 5.30
N ARG A 197 19.26 -17.33 5.70
CA ARG A 197 19.79 -17.44 7.07
C ARG A 197 20.34 -16.13 7.65
N PRO A 198 21.15 -15.33 6.93
CA PRO A 198 21.67 -14.08 7.47
C PRO A 198 20.63 -12.96 7.58
N MET A 199 19.47 -13.09 6.92
CA MET A 199 18.43 -12.04 6.84
C MET A 199 17.29 -12.28 7.83
N VAL A 200 17.06 -13.54 8.24
CA VAL A 200 15.90 -13.88 9.08
C VAL A 200 16.21 -13.63 10.55
N ALA A 201 15.34 -12.84 11.20
CA ALA A 201 15.54 -12.39 12.57
C ALA A 201 14.21 -12.26 13.34
N ASP A 202 14.30 -12.08 14.66
CA ASP A 202 13.19 -11.56 15.48
C ASP A 202 13.06 -10.04 15.27
N THR A 203 12.37 -9.67 14.22
CA THR A 203 12.19 -8.25 13.85
C THR A 203 11.37 -7.46 14.86
N SER A 204 10.46 -8.11 15.61
CA SER A 204 9.70 -7.42 16.67
C SER A 204 10.64 -6.99 17.80
N LEU A 205 11.53 -7.87 18.25
CA LEU A 205 12.53 -7.55 19.27
C LEU A 205 13.48 -6.45 18.77
N GLU A 206 13.96 -6.56 17.53
CA GLU A 206 14.86 -5.58 16.91
C GLU A 206 14.24 -4.18 16.87
N LEU A 207 12.99 -4.06 16.37
CA LEU A 207 12.30 -2.78 16.26
C LEU A 207 12.00 -2.14 17.62
N ASN A 208 11.62 -2.95 18.63
CA ASN A 208 11.40 -2.43 19.98
C ASN A 208 12.70 -1.94 20.60
N ARG A 209 13.82 -2.67 20.44
CA ARG A 209 15.15 -2.22 20.88
C ARG A 209 15.61 -0.94 20.17
N ALA A 210 15.37 -0.84 18.88
CA ALA A 210 15.67 0.36 18.11
C ALA A 210 14.92 1.59 18.66
N LEU A 211 13.62 1.46 18.91
CA LEU A 211 12.81 2.52 19.52
C LEU A 211 13.26 2.87 20.93
N ASP A 212 13.64 1.87 21.75
CA ASP A 212 14.17 2.09 23.11
C ASP A 212 15.53 2.81 23.08
N ALA A 213 16.34 2.56 22.05
CA ALA A 213 17.60 3.24 21.80
C ALA A 213 17.41 4.65 21.16
N GLY A 214 16.19 5.12 20.99
CA GLY A 214 15.88 6.43 20.43
C GLY A 214 16.04 6.52 18.90
N LYS A 215 15.93 5.39 18.18
CA LYS A 215 15.96 5.35 16.72
C LYS A 215 14.60 5.72 16.13
N THR A 216 14.61 6.35 14.96
CA THR A 216 13.41 6.69 14.19
C THR A 216 13.01 5.53 13.29
N VAL A 217 11.76 5.07 13.43
CA VAL A 217 11.22 3.93 12.67
C VAL A 217 10.03 4.37 11.83
N LEU A 218 10.09 4.17 10.52
CA LEU A 218 9.00 4.39 9.58
C LEU A 218 8.32 3.06 9.21
N PHE A 219 7.03 2.93 9.49
CA PHE A 219 6.20 1.79 9.11
C PHE A 219 5.47 2.11 7.81
N GLU A 220 5.91 1.49 6.72
CA GLU A 220 5.41 1.72 5.36
C GLU A 220 4.27 0.75 5.01
N GLY A 221 3.07 1.29 4.78
CA GLY A 221 1.91 0.52 4.31
C GLY A 221 1.97 0.23 2.81
N GLY A 222 1.67 -1.01 2.44
CA GLY A 222 1.69 -1.45 1.04
C GLY A 222 0.48 -0.97 0.22
N GLN A 223 -0.70 -0.90 0.84
CA GLN A 223 -1.97 -0.53 0.20
C GLN A 223 -2.55 0.73 0.87
N ALA A 224 -3.89 0.86 0.85
CA ALA A 224 -4.58 2.04 1.36
C ALA A 224 -5.81 1.66 2.20
N THR A 225 -6.35 2.63 2.94
CA THR A 225 -7.48 2.44 3.88
C THR A 225 -8.69 1.80 3.22
N MET A 226 -9.08 2.26 2.01
CA MET A 226 -10.25 1.71 1.31
C MET A 226 -10.00 0.32 0.68
N LEU A 227 -8.78 -0.19 0.77
CA LEU A 227 -8.39 -1.56 0.41
C LEU A 227 -8.14 -2.46 1.62
N ASP A 228 -8.30 -1.97 2.84
CA ASP A 228 -8.16 -2.76 4.06
C ASP A 228 -9.21 -3.86 4.12
N VAL A 229 -8.85 -5.05 4.61
CA VAL A 229 -9.75 -6.21 4.62
C VAL A 229 -10.97 -6.02 5.51
N ASP A 230 -10.83 -5.24 6.61
CA ASP A 230 -11.91 -4.99 7.59
C ASP A 230 -12.63 -3.66 7.32
N HIS A 231 -11.91 -2.64 6.88
CA HIS A 231 -12.38 -1.25 6.77
C HIS A 231 -12.56 -0.76 5.32
N GLY A 232 -12.14 -1.55 4.34
CA GLY A 232 -12.23 -1.19 2.92
C GLY A 232 -13.55 -1.58 2.27
N THR A 233 -13.59 -1.44 0.96
CA THR A 233 -14.75 -1.74 0.09
C THR A 233 -14.87 -3.25 -0.20
N TYR A 234 -15.04 -4.06 0.84
CA TYR A 234 -15.18 -5.51 0.74
C TYR A 234 -16.29 -5.92 -0.26
N PRO A 235 -16.11 -6.92 -1.16
CA PRO A 235 -14.94 -7.82 -1.25
C PRO A 235 -13.77 -7.28 -2.11
N PHE A 236 -13.87 -6.07 -2.65
CA PHE A 236 -12.86 -5.46 -3.52
C PHE A 236 -11.75 -4.79 -2.71
N VAL A 237 -11.02 -5.60 -1.96
CA VAL A 237 -9.97 -5.22 -0.99
C VAL A 237 -8.75 -6.11 -1.13
N THR A 238 -7.66 -5.75 -0.46
CA THR A 238 -6.54 -6.68 -0.22
C THR A 238 -6.86 -7.62 0.95
N SER A 239 -6.15 -8.72 1.08
CA SER A 239 -6.34 -9.68 2.17
C SER A 239 -5.55 -9.31 3.43
N SER A 240 -5.07 -8.09 3.54
CA SER A 240 -4.28 -7.62 4.67
C SER A 240 -4.87 -6.36 5.30
N ASN A 241 -4.48 -6.08 6.55
CA ASN A 241 -4.81 -4.83 7.22
C ASN A 241 -3.86 -3.74 6.76
N ALA A 242 -4.39 -2.80 5.97
CA ALA A 242 -3.65 -1.69 5.39
C ALA A 242 -3.80 -0.38 6.19
N THR A 243 -4.51 -0.44 7.32
CA THR A 243 -4.69 0.67 8.27
C THR A 243 -3.50 0.78 9.24
N SER A 244 -3.42 1.88 9.98
CA SER A 244 -2.39 2.10 11.01
C SER A 244 -2.40 1.01 12.09
N GLY A 245 -3.58 0.47 12.45
CA GLY A 245 -3.70 -0.68 13.34
C GLY A 245 -2.95 -1.92 12.84
N GLY A 246 -2.90 -2.09 11.50
CA GLY A 246 -2.13 -3.14 10.85
C GLY A 246 -0.62 -3.02 11.06
N ALA A 247 -0.09 -1.82 11.28
CA ALA A 247 1.32 -1.62 11.60
C ALA A 247 1.68 -2.24 12.96
N ALA A 248 0.82 -2.13 13.95
CA ALA A 248 1.04 -2.74 15.26
C ALA A 248 1.06 -4.28 15.18
N THR A 249 0.02 -4.87 14.62
CA THR A 249 -0.11 -6.34 14.51
C THR A 249 0.92 -6.92 13.53
N GLY A 250 1.23 -6.19 12.46
CA GLY A 250 2.15 -6.63 11.40
C GLY A 250 3.63 -6.47 11.72
N SER A 251 3.99 -5.70 12.76
CA SER A 251 5.40 -5.51 13.17
C SER A 251 5.73 -6.02 14.58
N GLY A 252 4.69 -6.16 15.44
CA GLY A 252 4.89 -6.49 16.85
C GLY A 252 5.37 -5.31 17.70
N VAL A 253 5.15 -4.07 17.21
CA VAL A 253 5.33 -2.84 17.99
C VAL A 253 3.97 -2.41 18.56
N ALA A 254 3.93 -2.09 19.85
CA ALA A 254 2.68 -1.73 20.52
C ALA A 254 2.09 -0.43 19.93
N PRO A 255 0.75 -0.33 19.78
CA PRO A 255 0.11 0.79 19.11
C PRO A 255 0.32 2.14 19.83
N ASN A 256 0.51 2.14 21.14
CA ASN A 256 0.79 3.33 21.94
C ASN A 256 2.24 3.87 21.78
N ARG A 257 3.06 3.20 20.99
CA ARG A 257 4.41 3.67 20.62
C ARG A 257 4.43 4.46 19.32
N PHE A 258 3.33 4.51 18.58
CA PHE A 258 3.23 5.31 17.36
C PHE A 258 2.98 6.77 17.71
N ASP A 259 3.92 7.62 17.36
CA ASP A 259 3.84 9.06 17.64
C ASP A 259 3.06 9.81 16.56
N ARG A 260 3.17 9.33 15.31
CA ARG A 260 2.51 9.94 14.15
C ARG A 260 1.92 8.92 13.19
N VAL A 261 0.80 9.28 12.62
CA VAL A 261 0.18 8.57 11.50
C VAL A 261 0.06 9.54 10.33
N ILE A 262 0.87 9.32 9.31
CA ILE A 262 0.90 10.11 8.08
C ILE A 262 0.06 9.38 7.03
N ALA A 263 -0.96 10.03 6.51
CA ALA A 263 -1.76 9.49 5.42
C ALA A 263 -1.47 10.24 4.11
N VAL A 264 -1.31 9.50 3.02
CA VAL A 264 -1.11 10.09 1.70
C VAL A 264 -2.44 10.13 0.96
N VAL A 265 -2.77 11.29 0.40
CA VAL A 265 -3.94 11.53 -0.47
C VAL A 265 -3.48 12.19 -1.77
N LYS A 266 -4.15 11.91 -2.87
CA LYS A 266 -4.05 12.71 -4.09
C LYS A 266 -5.01 13.89 -4.05
N ALA A 267 -4.70 14.94 -4.77
CA ALA A 267 -5.61 16.07 -4.99
C ALA A 267 -6.87 15.70 -5.80
N TYR A 268 -6.94 14.50 -6.30
CA TYR A 268 -8.08 13.82 -6.92
C TYR A 268 -8.07 12.34 -6.50
N THR A 269 -8.94 11.50 -7.04
CA THR A 269 -8.99 10.08 -6.63
C THR A 269 -8.70 9.15 -7.80
N THR A 270 -8.00 8.04 -7.53
CA THR A 270 -7.82 6.96 -8.50
C THR A 270 -8.11 5.61 -7.88
N ARG A 271 -8.58 4.67 -8.70
CA ARG A 271 -8.80 3.29 -8.28
C ARG A 271 -8.33 2.31 -9.36
N VAL A 272 -7.74 1.21 -8.94
CA VAL A 272 -7.45 0.05 -9.78
C VAL A 272 -8.43 -1.08 -9.44
N GLY A 273 -8.90 -1.80 -10.46
CA GLY A 273 -9.81 -2.93 -10.28
C GLY A 273 -11.27 -2.55 -10.08
N SER A 274 -12.07 -3.56 -9.72
CA SER A 274 -13.52 -3.44 -9.56
C SER A 274 -13.90 -2.83 -8.21
N GLY A 275 -15.19 -2.60 -8.02
CA GLY A 275 -15.77 -2.10 -6.77
C GLY A 275 -16.24 -0.66 -6.85
N PRO A 276 -16.89 -0.15 -5.79
CA PRO A 276 -17.51 1.17 -5.77
C PRO A 276 -16.48 2.29 -5.88
N PHE A 277 -16.85 3.32 -6.63
CA PHE A 277 -16.06 4.53 -6.79
C PHE A 277 -17.02 5.71 -7.06
N PRO A 278 -17.64 6.29 -6.03
CA PRO A 278 -18.71 7.27 -6.21
C PRO A 278 -18.34 8.48 -7.05
N THR A 279 -17.09 8.96 -6.94
CA THR A 279 -16.61 10.14 -7.67
C THR A 279 -16.00 9.81 -9.04
N GLU A 280 -16.14 8.57 -9.55
CA GLU A 280 -15.58 8.16 -10.84
C GLU A 280 -16.14 9.01 -11.99
N LEU A 281 -15.24 9.38 -12.91
CA LEU A 281 -15.53 10.22 -14.08
C LEU A 281 -15.38 9.42 -15.37
N PHE A 282 -16.37 9.58 -16.26
CA PHE A 282 -16.42 8.93 -17.57
C PHE A 282 -16.39 9.93 -18.73
N ASP A 283 -16.12 11.20 -18.42
CA ASP A 283 -16.13 12.34 -19.31
C ASP A 283 -14.70 12.86 -19.63
N GLU A 284 -14.62 14.01 -20.26
CA GLU A 284 -13.37 14.69 -20.62
C GLU A 284 -12.53 15.02 -19.38
N SER A 285 -13.16 15.32 -18.23
CA SER A 285 -12.45 15.58 -16.98
C SER A 285 -11.71 14.33 -16.47
N GLY A 286 -12.36 13.16 -16.57
CA GLY A 286 -11.73 11.89 -16.23
C GLY A 286 -10.55 11.56 -17.11
N GLU A 287 -10.64 11.84 -18.41
CA GLU A 287 -9.53 11.64 -19.36
C GLU A 287 -8.39 12.64 -19.12
N PHE A 288 -8.72 13.89 -18.81
CA PHE A 288 -7.73 14.89 -18.42
C PHE A 288 -6.93 14.45 -17.20
N LEU A 289 -7.60 14.06 -16.11
CA LEU A 289 -6.92 13.58 -14.89
C LEU A 289 -6.03 12.34 -15.16
N ARG A 290 -6.49 11.44 -16.04
CA ARG A 290 -5.72 10.24 -16.42
C ARG A 290 -4.46 10.61 -17.21
N SER A 291 -4.60 11.48 -18.19
CA SER A 291 -3.50 11.87 -19.08
C SER A 291 -2.50 12.77 -18.38
N ALA A 292 -2.93 13.87 -17.76
CA ALA A 292 -2.09 14.82 -17.04
C ALA A 292 -1.43 14.15 -15.81
N GLY A 293 -2.16 13.27 -15.13
CA GLY A 293 -1.66 12.54 -13.96
C GLY A 293 -0.81 11.30 -14.30
N PHE A 294 -0.67 10.91 -15.57
CA PHE A 294 -0.02 9.63 -15.97
C PHE A 294 -0.61 8.44 -15.20
N GLU A 295 -1.95 8.36 -15.11
CA GLU A 295 -2.64 7.36 -14.30
C GLU A 295 -2.76 6.02 -15.03
N PHE A 296 -1.60 5.35 -15.12
CA PHE A 296 -1.45 4.00 -15.68
C PHE A 296 -0.74 3.09 -14.68
N GLY A 297 -1.12 1.82 -14.66
CA GLY A 297 -0.50 0.84 -13.78
C GLY A 297 0.96 0.60 -14.12
N THR A 298 1.86 0.73 -13.14
CA THR A 298 3.31 0.59 -13.31
C THR A 298 3.73 -0.75 -13.94
N THR A 299 3.03 -1.83 -13.59
CA THR A 299 3.36 -3.20 -14.05
C THR A 299 2.57 -3.61 -15.29
N THR A 300 1.32 -3.17 -15.39
CA THR A 300 0.38 -3.66 -16.42
C THR A 300 0.11 -2.65 -17.54
N GLY A 301 0.48 -1.39 -17.36
CA GLY A 301 0.13 -0.30 -18.27
C GLY A 301 -1.38 -0.02 -18.37
N ARG A 302 -2.21 -0.67 -17.57
CA ARG A 302 -3.67 -0.47 -17.59
C ARG A 302 -4.03 0.94 -17.11
N PRO A 303 -4.97 1.61 -17.78
CA PRO A 303 -5.48 2.89 -17.32
C PRO A 303 -6.16 2.71 -15.95
N ARG A 304 -5.89 3.63 -15.04
CA ARG A 304 -6.60 3.74 -13.76
C ARG A 304 -7.94 4.43 -13.96
N ARG A 305 -8.91 4.06 -13.17
CA ARG A 305 -10.16 4.80 -12.98
C ARG A 305 -9.83 6.10 -12.27
N THR A 306 -10.38 7.22 -12.72
CA THR A 306 -10.10 8.57 -12.19
C THR A 306 -11.39 9.22 -11.72
N GLY A 307 -11.33 10.05 -10.70
CA GLY A 307 -12.47 10.76 -10.14
C GLY A 307 -12.02 11.97 -9.31
N TRP A 308 -12.97 12.84 -8.98
CA TRP A 308 -12.69 14.00 -8.13
C TRP A 308 -12.32 13.60 -6.70
N TYR A 309 -11.73 14.54 -5.96
CA TYR A 309 -11.40 14.33 -4.55
C TYR A 309 -12.66 14.00 -3.74
N ASP A 310 -12.53 13.03 -2.84
CA ASP A 310 -13.62 12.48 -2.02
C ASP A 310 -13.33 12.77 -0.55
N ALA A 311 -13.93 13.86 -0.04
CA ALA A 311 -13.71 14.30 1.34
C ALA A 311 -14.33 13.33 2.38
N PRO A 312 -15.52 12.74 2.19
CA PRO A 312 -16.01 11.66 3.06
C PRO A 312 -15.02 10.51 3.26
N ILE A 313 -14.35 10.06 2.18
CA ILE A 313 -13.33 9.00 2.27
C ILE A 313 -12.10 9.48 3.04
N ALA A 314 -11.65 10.71 2.81
CA ALA A 314 -10.51 11.27 3.54
C ALA A 314 -10.82 11.43 5.05
N ARG A 315 -12.04 11.86 5.41
CA ARG A 315 -12.50 11.88 6.80
C ARG A 315 -12.57 10.49 7.41
N TYR A 316 -13.13 9.54 6.67
CA TYR A 316 -13.17 8.14 7.10
C TYR A 316 -11.77 7.60 7.36
N ALA A 317 -10.84 7.81 6.44
CA ALA A 317 -9.45 7.40 6.61
C ALA A 317 -8.79 8.09 7.81
N SER A 318 -9.04 9.39 8.00
CA SER A 318 -8.54 10.14 9.16
C SER A 318 -9.01 9.51 10.49
N ARG A 319 -10.31 9.22 10.59
CA ARG A 319 -10.93 8.62 11.79
C ARG A 319 -10.43 7.22 12.07
N ILE A 320 -10.38 6.34 11.06
CA ILE A 320 -10.01 4.93 11.24
C ILE A 320 -8.54 4.78 11.62
N ASN A 321 -7.69 5.65 11.09
CA ASN A 321 -6.24 5.55 11.26
C ASN A 321 -5.70 6.45 12.38
N GLY A 322 -6.48 7.40 12.89
CA GLY A 322 -5.97 8.42 13.81
C GLY A 322 -4.92 9.30 13.12
N VAL A 323 -5.22 9.75 11.88
CA VAL A 323 -4.28 10.52 11.07
C VAL A 323 -3.90 11.82 11.76
N THR A 324 -2.60 12.04 11.92
CA THR A 324 -2.05 13.29 12.45
C THR A 324 -1.74 14.28 11.34
N ASP A 325 -1.28 13.78 10.20
CA ASP A 325 -0.78 14.57 9.07
C ASP A 325 -1.20 13.95 7.74
N PHE A 326 -1.65 14.77 6.79
CA PHE A 326 -1.78 14.39 5.40
C PHE A 326 -0.57 14.86 4.58
N VAL A 327 -0.17 14.03 3.62
CA VAL A 327 0.66 14.41 2.49
C VAL A 327 -0.23 14.44 1.25
N LEU A 328 -0.51 15.63 0.74
CA LEU A 328 -1.28 15.84 -0.48
C LEU A 328 -0.36 15.71 -1.69
N THR A 329 -0.67 14.82 -2.61
CA THR A 329 0.14 14.62 -3.82
C THR A 329 -0.59 15.07 -5.08
N LYS A 330 0.18 15.34 -6.14
CA LYS A 330 -0.36 15.61 -7.48
C LYS A 330 -1.26 16.83 -7.56
N LEU A 331 -0.98 17.88 -6.79
CA LEU A 331 -1.69 19.15 -6.90
C LEU A 331 -1.45 19.81 -8.27
N ASP A 332 -0.25 19.64 -8.82
CA ASP A 332 0.18 20.09 -10.14
C ASP A 332 -0.71 19.58 -11.29
N VAL A 333 -1.30 18.41 -11.14
CA VAL A 333 -2.18 17.80 -12.17
C VAL A 333 -3.46 18.61 -12.40
N LEU A 334 -3.91 19.38 -11.40
CA LEU A 334 -5.12 20.20 -11.48
C LEU A 334 -4.89 21.56 -12.15
N THR A 335 -3.64 21.91 -12.49
CA THR A 335 -3.31 23.15 -13.20
C THR A 335 -4.02 23.20 -14.56
N GLY A 336 -4.61 24.35 -14.87
CA GLY A 336 -5.34 24.59 -16.12
C GLY A 336 -6.86 24.33 -16.03
N LEU A 337 -7.35 23.81 -14.92
CA LEU A 337 -8.78 23.68 -14.67
C LEU A 337 -9.36 25.03 -14.20
N GLU A 338 -10.53 25.40 -14.72
CA GLU A 338 -11.25 26.61 -14.27
C GLU A 338 -11.95 26.38 -12.92
N ARG A 339 -12.48 25.16 -12.72
CA ARG A 339 -13.19 24.74 -11.51
C ARG A 339 -12.79 23.33 -11.13
N ILE A 340 -12.69 23.10 -9.83
CA ILE A 340 -12.30 21.82 -9.26
C ILE A 340 -13.39 21.35 -8.29
N PRO A 341 -14.21 20.36 -8.69
CA PRO A 341 -15.20 19.76 -7.80
C PRO A 341 -14.57 18.89 -6.73
N VAL A 342 -15.12 18.99 -5.51
CA VAL A 342 -14.79 18.12 -4.36
C VAL A 342 -16.08 17.49 -3.85
N ALA A 343 -16.15 16.18 -3.76
CA ALA A 343 -17.26 15.51 -3.13
C ALA A 343 -17.24 15.76 -1.61
N VAL A 344 -18.30 16.38 -1.09
CA VAL A 344 -18.42 16.74 0.34
C VAL A 344 -19.37 15.82 1.10
N ALA A 345 -20.26 15.15 0.37
CA ALA A 345 -21.24 14.20 0.88
C ALA A 345 -21.69 13.27 -0.28
N TYR A 346 -22.57 12.31 0.04
CA TYR A 346 -23.25 11.48 -0.94
C TYR A 346 -24.76 11.62 -0.84
N ASP A 347 -25.44 11.45 -1.97
CA ASP A 347 -26.86 11.18 -2.05
C ASP A 347 -27.08 9.69 -2.35
N VAL A 348 -27.89 9.03 -1.53
CA VAL A 348 -28.34 7.65 -1.77
C VAL A 348 -29.86 7.66 -1.71
N ASP A 349 -30.51 7.52 -2.83
CA ASP A 349 -31.98 7.48 -2.97
C ASP A 349 -32.69 8.66 -2.27
N GLY A 350 -32.11 9.88 -2.42
CA GLY A 350 -32.64 11.10 -1.81
C GLY A 350 -32.26 11.33 -0.35
N THR A 351 -31.46 10.44 0.23
CA THR A 351 -30.90 10.60 1.59
C THR A 351 -29.45 11.05 1.52
N ARG A 352 -29.16 12.18 2.18
CA ARG A 352 -27.79 12.72 2.26
C ARG A 352 -26.99 11.99 3.32
N PHE A 353 -25.78 11.56 2.95
CA PHE A 353 -24.77 10.97 3.84
C PHE A 353 -23.52 11.87 3.83
N ASP A 354 -23.19 12.45 4.97
CA ASP A 354 -21.96 13.25 5.13
C ASP A 354 -20.73 12.36 5.37
N GLU A 355 -20.93 11.09 5.72
CA GLU A 355 -19.90 10.07 5.94
C GLU A 355 -20.06 8.92 4.92
N VAL A 356 -19.02 8.06 4.84
CA VAL A 356 -19.08 6.85 4.03
C VAL A 356 -20.20 5.93 4.52
N PRO A 357 -21.19 5.56 3.68
CA PRO A 357 -22.23 4.63 4.05
C PRO A 357 -21.65 3.29 4.52
N VAL A 358 -22.15 2.78 5.65
CA VAL A 358 -21.72 1.48 6.19
C VAL A 358 -22.20 0.33 5.31
N ASN A 359 -23.38 0.44 4.73
CA ASN A 359 -23.96 -0.55 3.85
C ASN A 359 -23.27 -0.48 2.47
N GLN A 360 -22.74 -1.60 2.02
CA GLN A 360 -22.04 -1.69 0.72
C GLN A 360 -22.98 -1.40 -0.46
N SER A 361 -24.25 -1.79 -0.39
CA SER A 361 -25.24 -1.46 -1.43
C SER A 361 -25.42 0.05 -1.55
N ASP A 362 -25.56 0.74 -0.42
CA ASP A 362 -25.72 2.19 -0.38
C ASP A 362 -24.47 2.87 -0.97
N PHE A 363 -23.29 2.38 -0.61
CA PHE A 363 -22.04 2.93 -1.13
C PHE A 363 -21.85 2.68 -2.64
N HIS A 364 -22.35 1.54 -3.17
CA HIS A 364 -22.36 1.27 -4.62
C HIS A 364 -23.28 2.19 -5.41
N HIS A 365 -24.36 2.67 -4.79
CA HIS A 365 -25.35 3.56 -5.41
C HIS A 365 -25.15 5.02 -5.04
N ALA A 366 -24.16 5.32 -4.20
CA ALA A 366 -23.86 6.66 -3.74
C ALA A 366 -23.51 7.59 -4.91
N LYS A 367 -24.20 8.72 -4.98
CA LYS A 367 -23.93 9.79 -5.92
C LYS A 367 -23.24 10.93 -5.19
N PRO A 368 -22.09 11.42 -5.64
CA PRO A 368 -21.39 12.49 -4.94
C PRO A 368 -22.16 13.81 -5.00
N ILE A 369 -22.18 14.52 -3.88
CA ILE A 369 -22.62 15.92 -3.79
C ILE A 369 -21.35 16.76 -3.81
N TYR A 370 -21.21 17.60 -4.81
CA TYR A 370 -20.01 18.38 -5.04
C TYR A 370 -20.13 19.82 -4.51
N GLU A 371 -19.00 20.32 -3.99
CA GLU A 371 -18.68 21.73 -3.83
C GLU A 371 -17.60 22.10 -4.84
N GLU A 372 -17.74 23.22 -5.53
CA GLU A 372 -16.80 23.66 -6.55
C GLU A 372 -15.84 24.71 -6.03
N PHE A 373 -14.55 24.53 -6.32
CA PHE A 373 -13.47 25.47 -5.99
C PHE A 373 -12.93 26.12 -7.26
N PRO A 374 -12.46 27.38 -7.18
CA PRO A 374 -11.72 28.00 -8.28
C PRO A 374 -10.44 27.20 -8.57
N GLY A 375 -10.15 27.01 -9.86
CA GLY A 375 -8.87 26.46 -10.30
C GLY A 375 -7.81 27.54 -10.49
N TRP A 376 -6.68 27.14 -11.06
CA TRP A 376 -5.54 28.01 -11.37
C TRP A 376 -4.90 27.61 -12.70
N SER A 377 -4.23 28.56 -13.36
CA SER A 377 -3.55 28.34 -14.63
C SER A 377 -2.03 28.37 -14.53
N GLU A 378 -1.52 28.87 -13.42
CA GLU A 378 -0.09 29.04 -13.18
C GLU A 378 0.59 27.70 -12.95
N ASP A 379 1.79 27.51 -13.52
CA ASP A 379 2.63 26.36 -13.24
C ASP A 379 3.15 26.43 -11.79
N ILE A 380 2.77 25.44 -10.98
CA ILE A 380 3.13 25.33 -9.56
C ILE A 380 4.32 24.40 -9.30
N THR A 381 4.89 23.77 -10.33
CA THR A 381 5.96 22.76 -10.16
C THR A 381 7.25 23.33 -9.54
N GLY A 382 7.44 24.63 -9.68
CA GLY A 382 8.56 25.37 -9.10
C GLY A 382 8.39 25.79 -7.64
N ALA A 383 7.17 25.73 -7.08
CA ALA A 383 6.89 26.16 -5.71
C ALA A 383 7.62 25.29 -4.67
N ARG A 384 8.20 25.93 -3.66
CA ARG A 384 8.86 25.29 -2.50
C ARG A 384 8.27 25.76 -1.18
N GLU A 385 7.67 26.93 -1.17
CA GLU A 385 6.96 27.51 -0.02
C GLU A 385 5.46 27.59 -0.33
N PHE A 386 4.63 27.48 0.71
CA PHE A 386 3.17 27.51 0.55
C PHE A 386 2.67 28.83 -0.04
N SER A 387 3.32 29.93 0.29
CA SER A 387 3.02 31.27 -0.21
C SER A 387 3.35 31.48 -1.70
N GLU A 388 4.12 30.59 -2.31
CA GLU A 388 4.45 30.64 -3.74
C GLU A 388 3.35 30.00 -4.62
N LEU A 389 2.42 29.27 -3.99
CA LEU A 389 1.27 28.73 -4.69
C LEU A 389 0.27 29.84 -5.05
N PRO A 390 -0.43 29.77 -6.19
CA PRO A 390 -1.57 30.65 -6.47
C PRO A 390 -2.60 30.61 -5.34
N GLN A 391 -3.26 31.74 -5.07
CA GLN A 391 -4.22 31.83 -3.96
C GLN A 391 -5.31 30.74 -4.05
N ALA A 392 -5.82 30.45 -5.27
CA ALA A 392 -6.80 29.39 -5.48
C ALA A 392 -6.26 27.99 -5.07
N ALA A 393 -4.99 27.70 -5.36
CA ALA A 393 -4.36 26.44 -4.96
C ALA A 393 -4.14 26.36 -3.43
N GLN A 394 -3.80 27.48 -2.78
CA GLN A 394 -3.72 27.56 -1.32
C GLN A 394 -5.09 27.33 -0.68
N ASP A 395 -6.13 28.02 -1.18
CA ASP A 395 -7.50 27.92 -0.68
C ASP A 395 -8.05 26.50 -0.86
N TYR A 396 -7.75 25.87 -2.00
CA TYR A 396 -8.10 24.49 -2.27
C TYR A 396 -7.44 23.54 -1.25
N ALA A 397 -6.13 23.62 -1.04
CA ALA A 397 -5.41 22.79 -0.07
C ALA A 397 -5.96 22.97 1.36
N LEU A 398 -6.24 24.21 1.77
CA LEU A 398 -6.82 24.52 3.08
C LEU A 398 -8.28 24.02 3.20
N ALA A 399 -9.05 24.03 2.12
CA ALA A 399 -10.38 23.46 2.10
C ALA A 399 -10.33 21.93 2.29
N LEU A 400 -9.44 21.23 1.55
CA LEU A 400 -9.23 19.80 1.74
C LEU A 400 -8.79 19.47 3.17
N GLU A 401 -7.92 20.26 3.76
CA GLU A 401 -7.48 20.11 5.16
C GLU A 401 -8.68 20.13 6.12
N ARG A 402 -9.54 21.16 6.02
CA ARG A 402 -10.75 21.27 6.84
C ARG A 402 -11.72 20.11 6.62
N MET A 403 -11.94 19.72 5.35
CA MET A 403 -12.88 18.67 4.98
C MET A 403 -12.42 17.27 5.37
N SER A 404 -11.11 17.04 5.42
CA SER A 404 -10.52 15.72 5.73
C SER A 404 -10.26 15.51 7.23
N GLY A 405 -10.34 16.56 8.04
CA GLY A 405 -10.27 16.49 9.50
C GLY A 405 -8.87 16.38 10.10
N SER A 406 -7.80 16.47 9.28
CA SER A 406 -6.42 16.48 9.74
C SER A 406 -5.59 17.42 8.86
N ARG A 407 -4.53 17.99 9.41
CA ARG A 407 -3.71 18.99 8.70
C ARG A 407 -2.98 18.40 7.49
N ILE A 408 -2.81 19.20 6.44
CA ILE A 408 -1.96 18.87 5.29
C ILE A 408 -0.57 19.42 5.57
N SER A 409 0.38 18.56 5.88
CA SER A 409 1.74 18.94 6.29
C SER A 409 2.73 19.02 5.13
N ALA A 410 2.46 18.36 4.01
CA ALA A 410 3.26 18.48 2.80
C ALA A 410 2.39 18.39 1.55
N ILE A 411 2.79 19.07 0.47
CA ILE A 411 2.06 19.17 -0.78
C ILE A 411 3.01 18.88 -1.95
N GLY A 412 2.74 17.81 -2.68
CA GLY A 412 3.46 17.46 -3.91
C GLY A 412 2.96 18.30 -5.08
N VAL A 413 3.87 19.05 -5.68
CA VAL A 413 3.62 20.01 -6.76
C VAL A 413 4.27 19.60 -8.09
N GLY A 414 4.69 18.35 -8.22
CA GLY A 414 5.29 17.81 -9.45
C GLY A 414 5.85 16.40 -9.21
N PRO A 415 6.35 15.72 -10.26
CA PRO A 415 6.82 14.33 -10.16
C PRO A 415 8.19 14.20 -9.45
N GLY A 416 9.03 15.23 -9.47
CA GLY A 416 10.38 15.20 -8.90
C GLY A 416 10.39 15.06 -7.39
N ARG A 417 11.50 14.53 -6.85
CA ARG A 417 11.71 14.40 -5.39
C ARG A 417 11.54 15.75 -4.69
N ASP A 418 12.16 16.79 -5.24
CA ASP A 418 12.20 18.14 -4.66
C ASP A 418 10.95 18.98 -4.97
N ALA A 419 10.02 18.45 -5.80
CA ALA A 419 8.78 19.14 -6.14
C ALA A 419 7.73 18.94 -5.04
N ILE A 420 8.02 19.48 -3.86
CA ILE A 420 7.19 19.37 -2.65
C ILE A 420 7.30 20.65 -1.81
N VAL A 421 6.16 21.11 -1.33
CA VAL A 421 6.03 22.20 -0.36
C VAL A 421 5.82 21.59 1.02
N VAL A 422 6.70 21.81 1.97
CA VAL A 422 6.59 21.34 3.35
C VAL A 422 6.03 22.46 4.22
N ARG A 423 4.85 22.25 4.81
CA ARG A 423 4.17 23.21 5.69
C ARG A 423 4.45 22.94 7.17
N HIS A 424 4.57 21.65 7.53
CA HIS A 424 4.85 21.21 8.90
C HIS A 424 5.82 20.05 8.88
N ASP A 425 6.70 19.99 9.89
CA ASP A 425 7.63 18.85 10.00
C ASP A 425 6.87 17.56 10.27
N LEU A 426 7.20 16.52 9.49
CA LEU A 426 6.56 15.20 9.54
C LEU A 426 7.23 14.25 10.52
N ILE A 427 8.42 14.56 11.01
CA ILE A 427 9.16 13.69 11.95
C ILE A 427 9.08 14.24 13.39
N GLY A 428 9.13 15.53 13.60
CA GLY A 428 9.06 16.18 14.92
C GLY A 428 10.37 16.77 15.36
#